data_67ddbbc66aa827af47ed103107965ad7
#
_entry.id   67ddbbc66aa827af47ed103107965ad7
#
_cell.length_a   1.000
_cell.length_b   1.000
_cell.length_c   1.000
_cell.angle_alpha   90.00
_cell.angle_beta   90.00
_cell.angle_gamma   90.00
#
_symmetry.space_group_name_H-M   'P 1'
#
loop_
_entity.id
_entity.type
_entity.pdbx_description
1 polymer ?
#
loop_
_entity_poly.entity_id
_entity_poly.type
_entity_poly.pdbx_seq_one_letter_code
_entity_poly.pdbx_strand_id
1 'polypeptide(L)'
;MLATVAQSQPTRTRSLGSLALLLATSLLLAGCNSGSPTESAGGAASNSKPPITLLNVSYDPTREFYQEFNRSFAEYWQQKTGQAVTIEQSHGGSGKQARAVIDGLEADVVTLALAYDIDAIAQKGKLLPEDWQSRLPHNSSPYTSTIVFLVRKGNPKQIRDWNDLIREDVSVITSNPKTGGGARWNYLAAWGFALHRELGDWKKLSDESAAADVKAAHAKAREFVSAVYRRVPVLDSAARGATNTFVQRQIGDVLLTWENEAHLAVKELGVNQVEIVVPSLSIRAEPPVAVVDRVADARGTREVAAAYLEHLYSPQGQQLAALHFYRPARPESVSAEQRQIFADIELFTIDDVFGGWSKAQAEHFSDGGIFDQIYQPASK
;
A
#
# COMPACT_ATOMS: atom_id res chain seq x y z
N MET A 1 -21.50 -20.55 52.46
CA MET A 1 -20.29 -20.31 53.30
C MET A 1 -19.48 -19.27 52.60
N LEU A 2 -19.46 -18.07 53.18
CA LEU A 2 -18.67 -16.91 52.74
C LEU A 2 -17.18 -17.11 53.01
N ALA A 3 -16.34 -16.65 52.14
CA ALA A 3 -14.98 -16.22 52.51
C ALA A 3 -14.51 -15.09 51.60
N THR A 4 -14.62 -13.90 52.11
CA THR A 4 -14.05 -12.64 51.69
C THR A 4 -12.56 -12.65 52.03
N VAL A 5 -11.67 -12.24 51.12
CA VAL A 5 -10.30 -11.82 51.49
C VAL A 5 -9.97 -10.51 50.75
N ALA A 6 -9.43 -9.62 51.56
CA ALA A 6 -9.31 -8.17 51.41
C ALA A 6 -8.14 -7.73 50.54
N GLN A 7 -8.29 -6.47 50.08
CA GLN A 7 -7.29 -5.62 49.47
C GLN A 7 -6.10 -5.32 50.37
N SER A 8 -4.91 -5.11 49.77
CA SER A 8 -3.85 -4.31 50.33
C SER A 8 -3.13 -3.49 49.28
N GLN A 9 -3.29 -2.17 49.34
CA GLN A 9 -2.42 -1.21 48.68
C GLN A 9 -1.17 -0.94 49.52
N PRO A 10 -0.04 -0.58 48.96
CA PRO A 10 1.00 0.13 49.70
C PRO A 10 1.11 1.61 49.29
N THR A 11 1.29 2.35 50.33
CA THR A 11 1.41 3.78 50.56
C THR A 11 2.55 4.47 49.83
N ARG A 12 2.26 5.73 49.45
CA ARG A 12 3.22 6.78 49.05
C ARG A 12 4.16 7.14 50.19
N THR A 13 5.45 7.32 49.88
CA THR A 13 6.36 8.17 50.71
C THR A 13 6.92 9.31 49.85
N ARG A 14 6.59 10.53 50.25
CA ARG A 14 7.22 11.79 49.83
C ARG A 14 8.52 11.94 50.64
N SER A 15 9.63 12.35 49.99
CA SER A 15 10.73 13.01 50.69
C SER A 15 11.03 14.35 50.05
N LEU A 16 10.84 15.41 50.87
CA LEU A 16 11.36 16.75 50.68
C LEU A 16 12.83 16.80 51.16
N GLY A 17 13.63 17.59 50.53
CA GLY A 17 14.96 17.98 51.00
C GLY A 17 15.64 18.74 49.85
N SER A 18 15.80 19.92 49.90
CA SER A 18 16.37 21.05 50.62
C SER A 18 17.32 21.83 49.71
N LEU A 19 17.02 23.06 49.61
CA LEU A 19 17.65 24.22 49.03
C LEU A 19 19.11 24.37 49.49
N ALA A 20 20.05 24.68 48.59
CA ALA A 20 21.31 25.33 48.95
C ALA A 20 21.70 26.35 47.86
N LEU A 21 21.56 27.59 48.23
CA LEU A 21 21.97 28.85 47.57
C LEU A 21 23.44 29.07 47.85
N LEU A 22 24.30 29.25 46.83
CA LEU A 22 25.65 29.82 47.02
C LEU A 22 25.91 30.86 45.92
N LEU A 23 25.86 32.14 46.37
CA LEU A 23 26.46 33.32 45.73
C LEU A 23 27.97 33.23 45.87
N ALA A 24 28.72 33.53 44.80
CA ALA A 24 30.09 33.99 44.86
C ALA A 24 30.33 35.01 43.76
N THR A 25 30.53 36.20 44.17
CA THR A 25 30.97 37.42 43.48
C THR A 25 32.48 37.41 43.23
N SER A 26 32.91 38.23 42.25
CA SER A 26 34.20 38.91 42.05
C SER A 26 35.08 38.31 40.94
N LEU A 27 35.80 39.00 40.10
CA LEU A 27 36.41 40.35 40.04
C LEU A 27 36.79 40.66 38.59
N LEU A 28 36.63 41.90 38.19
CA LEU A 28 37.13 42.49 36.96
C LEU A 28 38.66 42.55 36.98
N LEU A 29 39.34 42.11 35.92
CA LEU A 29 40.69 42.51 35.57
C LEU A 29 40.74 42.89 34.09
N ALA A 30 40.87 44.20 33.86
CA ALA A 30 41.13 44.74 32.54
C ALA A 30 42.59 44.47 32.17
N GLY A 31 42.79 43.80 31.05
CA GLY A 31 44.09 43.61 30.39
C GLY A 31 43.99 44.05 28.93
N CYS A 32 44.44 45.28 28.65
CA CYS A 32 44.68 45.72 27.30
C CYS A 32 45.89 44.94 26.72
N ASN A 33 45.67 44.21 25.67
CA ASN A 33 46.78 43.79 24.82
C ASN A 33 46.43 44.07 23.34
N SER A 34 47.14 44.96 22.76
CA SER A 34 47.15 45.32 21.33
C SER A 34 47.77 44.20 20.50
N GLY A 35 46.89 43.43 19.81
CA GLY A 35 47.31 42.42 18.84
C GLY A 35 46.61 42.66 17.52
N SER A 36 47.36 42.70 16.43
CA SER A 36 47.05 42.95 15.04
C SER A 36 45.84 42.12 14.54
N PRO A 37 45.10 42.61 13.54
CA PRO A 37 43.96 41.85 12.97
C PRO A 37 44.48 40.66 12.18
N THR A 38 44.34 39.49 12.78
CA THR A 38 44.41 38.24 12.02
C THR A 38 43.14 38.14 11.20
N GLU A 39 43.26 38.17 9.89
CA GLU A 39 42.18 37.83 8.94
C GLU A 39 41.54 36.51 9.38
N SER A 40 40.34 36.61 9.94
CA SER A 40 39.46 35.44 10.07
C SER A 40 39.16 34.93 8.65
N ALA A 41 39.79 33.82 8.31
CA ALA A 41 39.36 33.04 7.15
C ALA A 41 37.84 32.89 7.22
N GLY A 42 37.15 33.51 6.29
CA GLY A 42 35.70 33.41 6.17
C GLY A 42 35.34 31.94 6.02
N GLY A 43 34.78 31.37 7.07
CA GLY A 43 34.10 30.11 6.96
C GLY A 43 33.05 30.27 5.86
N ALA A 44 33.21 29.58 4.76
CA ALA A 44 32.18 29.47 3.74
C ALA A 44 30.91 29.00 4.48
N ALA A 45 29.96 29.91 4.69
CA ALA A 45 28.64 29.53 5.11
C ALA A 45 28.15 28.52 4.08
N SER A 46 28.07 27.26 4.46
CA SER A 46 27.48 26.25 3.62
C SER A 46 26.05 26.69 3.37
N ASN A 47 25.75 27.11 2.15
CA ASN A 47 24.43 27.50 1.68
C ASN A 47 23.51 26.26 1.58
N SER A 48 23.56 25.38 2.59
CA SER A 48 22.67 24.23 2.66
C SER A 48 21.24 24.71 2.98
N LYS A 49 20.32 24.39 2.11
CA LYS A 49 18.88 24.62 2.39
C LYS A 49 18.52 23.94 3.73
N PRO A 50 17.59 24.49 4.52
CA PRO A 50 17.16 23.83 5.75
C PRO A 50 16.60 22.43 5.47
N PRO A 51 16.77 21.47 6.40
CA PRO A 51 16.20 20.15 6.27
C PRO A 51 14.68 20.20 6.09
N ILE A 52 14.14 19.26 5.33
CA ILE A 52 12.71 19.18 5.03
C ILE A 52 12.18 17.78 5.36
N THR A 53 10.91 17.68 5.75
CA THR A 53 10.24 16.41 6.04
C THR A 53 9.03 16.25 5.12
N LEU A 54 8.92 15.09 4.48
CA LEU A 54 7.75 14.64 3.73
C LEU A 54 6.99 13.57 4.52
N LEU A 55 5.66 13.56 4.40
CA LEU A 55 4.84 12.43 4.80
C LEU A 55 4.31 11.69 3.56
N ASN A 56 4.70 10.43 3.39
CA ASN A 56 4.14 9.51 2.42
C ASN A 56 3.06 8.64 3.08
N VAL A 57 1.81 8.79 2.63
CA VAL A 57 0.68 7.98 3.06
C VAL A 57 0.44 6.88 2.04
N SER A 58 0.67 5.61 2.44
CA SER A 58 0.75 4.46 1.55
C SER A 58 -0.15 3.31 1.98
N TYR A 59 -0.36 2.34 1.09
CA TYR A 59 -1.05 1.09 1.40
C TYR A 59 -0.10 -0.01 1.91
N ASP A 60 -0.66 -1.01 2.60
CA ASP A 60 0.11 -1.97 3.41
C ASP A 60 1.26 -2.70 2.70
N PRO A 61 1.11 -3.29 1.51
CA PRO A 61 2.16 -4.11 0.89
C PRO A 61 3.43 -3.37 0.50
N THR A 62 3.45 -2.04 0.56
CA THR A 62 4.61 -1.22 0.13
C THR A 62 5.61 -0.89 1.24
N ARG A 63 5.43 -1.38 2.47
CA ARG A 63 6.25 -1.01 3.64
C ARG A 63 7.74 -1.16 3.39
N GLU A 64 8.16 -2.34 3.01
CA GLU A 64 9.56 -2.71 2.82
C GLU A 64 10.15 -1.94 1.62
N PHE A 65 9.38 -1.83 0.54
CA PHE A 65 9.76 -1.06 -0.64
C PHE A 65 10.05 0.40 -0.29
N TYR A 66 9.11 1.09 0.36
CA TYR A 66 9.31 2.50 0.69
C TYR A 66 10.36 2.75 1.77
N GLN A 67 10.63 1.79 2.64
CA GLN A 67 11.76 1.91 3.57
C GLN A 67 13.11 2.04 2.83
N GLU A 68 13.31 1.24 1.77
CA GLU A 68 14.52 1.29 0.98
C GLU A 68 14.52 2.46 -0.01
N PHE A 69 13.41 2.68 -0.69
CA PHE A 69 13.24 3.79 -1.63
C PHE A 69 13.46 5.15 -0.96
N ASN A 70 12.95 5.36 0.25
CA ASN A 70 13.11 6.62 0.99
C ASN A 70 14.58 6.92 1.31
N ARG A 71 15.36 5.92 1.68
CA ARG A 71 16.81 6.09 1.88
C ARG A 71 17.50 6.48 0.59
N SER A 72 17.21 5.75 -0.48
CA SER A 72 17.75 6.02 -1.82
C SER A 72 17.41 7.42 -2.31
N PHE A 73 16.14 7.84 -2.14
CA PHE A 73 15.71 9.18 -2.53
C PHE A 73 16.37 10.27 -1.67
N ALA A 74 16.49 10.07 -0.36
CA ALA A 74 17.13 11.04 0.53
C ALA A 74 18.60 11.30 0.14
N GLU A 75 19.34 10.24 -0.20
CA GLU A 75 20.70 10.33 -0.71
C GLU A 75 20.76 11.08 -2.05
N TYR A 76 19.88 10.72 -3.01
CA TYR A 76 19.77 11.39 -4.30
C TYR A 76 19.46 12.89 -4.12
N TRP A 77 18.47 13.23 -3.29
CA TRP A 77 18.06 14.62 -3.07
C TRP A 77 19.18 15.45 -2.43
N GLN A 78 19.84 14.88 -1.42
CA GLN A 78 20.99 15.52 -0.76
C GLN A 78 22.13 15.77 -1.75
N GLN A 79 22.47 14.82 -2.60
CA GLN A 79 23.53 14.98 -3.63
C GLN A 79 23.15 16.01 -4.68
N LYS A 80 21.87 16.05 -5.09
CA LYS A 80 21.38 16.94 -6.14
C LYS A 80 21.24 18.39 -5.68
N THR A 81 20.79 18.61 -4.45
CA THR A 81 20.34 19.93 -3.98
C THR A 81 21.10 20.48 -2.79
N GLY A 82 21.89 19.66 -2.10
CA GLY A 82 22.49 19.98 -0.80
C GLY A 82 21.51 20.03 0.38
N GLN A 83 20.21 19.69 0.15
CA GLN A 83 19.17 19.71 1.16
C GLN A 83 18.92 18.31 1.73
N ALA A 84 18.97 18.16 3.04
CA ALA A 84 18.55 16.94 3.71
C ALA A 84 17.02 16.78 3.67
N VAL A 85 16.54 15.56 3.36
CA VAL A 85 15.12 15.23 3.42
C VAL A 85 14.90 13.98 4.28
N THR A 86 13.88 14.04 5.14
CA THR A 86 13.36 12.89 5.89
C THR A 86 11.99 12.53 5.34
N ILE A 87 11.75 11.26 5.04
CA ILE A 87 10.45 10.79 4.56
C ILE A 87 9.81 9.93 5.66
N GLU A 88 8.77 10.48 6.28
CA GLU A 88 7.92 9.75 7.21
C GLU A 88 6.89 8.91 6.44
N GLN A 89 6.43 7.81 7.05
CA GLN A 89 5.52 6.87 6.41
C GLN A 89 4.30 6.57 7.28
N SER A 90 3.12 6.56 6.65
CA SER A 90 1.90 5.99 7.22
C SER A 90 1.42 4.85 6.33
N HIS A 91 1.25 3.64 6.88
CA HIS A 91 0.81 2.47 6.13
C HIS A 91 -0.49 1.89 6.71
N GLY A 92 -1.37 1.43 5.83
CA GLY A 92 -2.62 0.80 6.22
C GLY A 92 -3.46 0.37 5.02
N GLY A 93 -4.71 0.01 5.25
CA GLY A 93 -5.66 -0.23 4.14
C GLY A 93 -5.87 1.04 3.33
N SER A 94 -5.77 0.94 1.99
CA SER A 94 -5.76 2.09 1.07
C SER A 94 -6.93 3.05 1.28
N GLY A 95 -8.18 2.56 1.33
CA GLY A 95 -9.35 3.40 1.58
C GLY A 95 -9.37 4.03 2.98
N LYS A 96 -8.76 3.37 4.00
CA LYS A 96 -8.58 3.96 5.34
C LYS A 96 -7.57 5.09 5.30
N GLN A 97 -6.49 4.93 4.56
CA GLN A 97 -5.46 5.94 4.38
C GLN A 97 -6.01 7.16 3.62
N ALA A 98 -6.75 6.95 2.53
CA ALA A 98 -7.42 8.05 1.81
C ALA A 98 -8.36 8.84 2.73
N ARG A 99 -9.14 8.16 3.56
CA ARG A 99 -10.03 8.82 4.52
C ARG A 99 -9.25 9.64 5.55
N ALA A 100 -8.15 9.12 6.09
CA ALA A 100 -7.32 9.84 7.03
C ALA A 100 -6.78 11.15 6.43
N VAL A 101 -6.38 11.14 5.15
CA VAL A 101 -5.94 12.35 4.43
C VAL A 101 -7.11 13.34 4.24
N ILE A 102 -8.31 12.87 3.88
CA ILE A 102 -9.51 13.69 3.77
C ILE A 102 -9.86 14.32 5.12
N ASP A 103 -9.70 13.58 6.21
CA ASP A 103 -10.01 13.99 7.58
C ASP A 103 -8.91 14.86 8.21
N GLY A 104 -7.84 15.20 7.47
CA GLY A 104 -6.84 16.16 7.90
C GLY A 104 -5.44 15.62 8.19
N LEU A 105 -5.12 14.36 7.84
CA LEU A 105 -3.73 13.90 7.88
C LEU A 105 -2.93 14.61 6.78
N GLU A 106 -1.95 15.42 7.19
CA GLU A 106 -1.16 16.29 6.32
C GLU A 106 -0.13 15.51 5.48
N ALA A 107 -0.61 14.68 4.57
CA ALA A 107 0.22 13.93 3.62
C ALA A 107 0.76 14.87 2.53
N ASP A 108 2.07 14.83 2.27
CA ASP A 108 2.69 15.51 1.13
C ASP A 108 2.46 14.72 -0.17
N VAL A 109 2.54 13.40 -0.07
CA VAL A 109 2.28 12.48 -1.16
C VAL A 109 1.42 11.31 -0.69
N VAL A 110 0.63 10.79 -1.62
CA VAL A 110 -0.13 9.55 -1.44
C VAL A 110 0.33 8.52 -2.46
N THR A 111 0.49 7.28 -2.01
CA THR A 111 0.90 6.14 -2.84
C THR A 111 -0.05 4.99 -2.49
N LEU A 112 -1.23 4.99 -3.14
CA LEU A 112 -2.37 4.16 -2.74
C LEU A 112 -2.58 2.98 -3.69
N ALA A 113 -3.40 2.02 -3.27
CA ALA A 113 -3.64 0.81 -4.05
C ALA A 113 -4.57 1.03 -5.25
N LEU A 114 -5.39 2.09 -5.23
CA LEU A 114 -6.48 2.32 -6.18
C LEU A 114 -6.54 3.78 -6.60
N ALA A 115 -6.77 4.05 -7.88
CA ALA A 115 -7.06 5.39 -8.38
C ALA A 115 -8.30 6.00 -7.69
N TYR A 116 -9.36 5.22 -7.47
CA TYR A 116 -10.56 5.68 -6.76
C TYR A 116 -10.27 6.27 -5.37
N ASP A 117 -9.30 5.73 -4.63
CA ASP A 117 -8.96 6.24 -3.31
C ASP A 117 -8.29 7.63 -3.40
N ILE A 118 -7.50 7.90 -4.45
CA ILE A 118 -6.96 9.24 -4.74
C ILE A 118 -8.03 10.17 -5.31
N ASP A 119 -8.92 9.66 -6.17
CA ASP A 119 -10.09 10.41 -6.65
C ASP A 119 -10.96 10.91 -5.49
N ALA A 120 -11.13 10.10 -4.46
CA ALA A 120 -11.86 10.51 -3.26
C ALA A 120 -11.16 11.67 -2.52
N ILE A 121 -9.82 11.69 -2.47
CA ILE A 121 -9.05 12.81 -1.90
C ILE A 121 -9.21 14.07 -2.77
N ALA A 122 -9.22 13.91 -4.11
CA ALA A 122 -9.44 15.01 -5.03
C ALA A 122 -10.86 15.57 -4.94
N GLN A 123 -11.86 14.71 -5.03
CA GLN A 123 -13.26 15.11 -5.15
C GLN A 123 -13.88 15.53 -3.81
N LYS A 124 -13.65 14.77 -2.74
CA LYS A 124 -14.22 15.03 -1.41
C LYS A 124 -13.34 15.93 -0.56
N GLY A 125 -12.04 15.66 -0.55
CA GLY A 125 -11.06 16.45 0.20
C GLY A 125 -10.73 17.79 -0.47
N LYS A 126 -10.85 17.88 -1.80
CA LYS A 126 -10.40 19.03 -2.60
C LYS A 126 -8.93 19.37 -2.36
N LEU A 127 -8.10 18.33 -2.10
CA LEU A 127 -6.70 18.50 -1.70
C LEU A 127 -5.73 18.43 -2.89
N LEU A 128 -6.17 17.87 -4.02
CA LEU A 128 -5.45 17.83 -5.30
C LEU A 128 -6.46 17.93 -6.46
N PRO A 129 -6.04 18.31 -7.69
CA PRO A 129 -6.95 18.44 -8.81
C PRO A 129 -7.39 17.09 -9.35
N GLU A 130 -8.52 17.07 -10.06
CA GLU A 130 -9.15 15.84 -10.55
C GLU A 130 -8.37 15.19 -11.72
N ASP A 131 -7.52 15.94 -12.41
CA ASP A 131 -6.64 15.46 -13.48
C ASP A 131 -5.30 14.91 -12.99
N TRP A 132 -5.16 14.67 -11.67
CA TRP A 132 -3.92 14.23 -11.02
C TRP A 132 -3.26 13.01 -11.70
N GLN A 133 -4.08 12.11 -12.25
CA GLN A 133 -3.62 10.84 -12.84
C GLN A 133 -2.82 11.05 -14.13
N SER A 134 -3.02 12.16 -14.84
CA SER A 134 -2.30 12.49 -16.07
C SER A 134 -0.92 13.13 -15.85
N ARG A 135 -0.54 13.43 -14.61
CA ARG A 135 0.67 14.19 -14.27
C ARG A 135 1.96 13.39 -14.34
N LEU A 136 1.87 12.07 -14.19
CA LEU A 136 3.01 11.18 -14.26
C LEU A 136 2.75 10.07 -15.29
N PRO A 137 3.82 9.44 -15.83
CA PRO A 137 3.67 8.35 -16.79
C PRO A 137 2.79 7.19 -16.30
N HIS A 138 2.23 6.43 -17.24
CA HIS A 138 1.43 5.22 -16.97
C HIS A 138 0.26 5.49 -16.01
N ASN A 139 -0.49 6.58 -16.23
CA ASN A 139 -1.59 6.99 -15.36
C ASN A 139 -1.16 7.14 -13.90
N SER A 140 0.03 7.73 -13.69
CA SER A 140 0.65 7.92 -12.38
C SER A 140 0.93 6.61 -11.62
N SER A 141 1.10 5.47 -12.33
CA SER A 141 1.44 4.17 -11.75
C SER A 141 2.89 3.79 -12.06
N PRO A 142 3.84 3.98 -11.13
CA PRO A 142 5.26 3.74 -11.37
C PRO A 142 5.65 2.27 -11.44
N TYR A 143 4.79 1.38 -11.03
CA TYR A 143 4.91 -0.07 -11.06
C TYR A 143 3.54 -0.72 -11.07
N THR A 144 3.49 -2.01 -11.38
CA THR A 144 2.26 -2.81 -11.34
C THR A 144 2.46 -4.06 -10.49
N SER A 145 1.39 -4.77 -10.23
CA SER A 145 1.38 -6.10 -9.60
C SER A 145 0.19 -6.88 -10.14
N THR A 146 -0.02 -8.07 -9.62
CA THR A 146 -1.21 -8.87 -9.93
C THR A 146 -1.64 -9.68 -8.72
N ILE A 147 -2.74 -10.40 -8.82
CA ILE A 147 -3.23 -11.28 -7.78
C ILE A 147 -2.80 -12.71 -8.09
N VAL A 148 -2.17 -13.32 -7.09
CA VAL A 148 -1.74 -14.72 -7.11
C VAL A 148 -2.28 -15.45 -5.88
N PHE A 149 -2.09 -16.75 -5.83
CA PHE A 149 -2.44 -17.58 -4.68
C PHE A 149 -1.18 -17.92 -3.90
N LEU A 150 -1.25 -17.79 -2.58
CA LEU A 150 -0.27 -18.36 -1.68
C LEU A 150 -0.88 -19.60 -1.04
N VAL A 151 -0.25 -20.75 -1.19
CA VAL A 151 -0.72 -22.03 -0.67
C VAL A 151 0.26 -22.63 0.33
N ARG A 152 -0.17 -23.60 1.10
CA ARG A 152 0.71 -24.35 1.99
C ARG A 152 1.78 -25.08 1.19
N LYS A 153 2.96 -25.26 1.79
CA LYS A 153 4.09 -25.95 1.14
C LYS A 153 3.68 -27.35 0.68
N GLY A 154 4.05 -27.67 -0.58
CA GLY A 154 3.67 -28.92 -1.23
C GLY A 154 2.22 -28.96 -1.72
N ASN A 155 1.51 -27.86 -1.63
CA ASN A 155 0.14 -27.69 -2.14
C ASN A 155 -0.81 -28.87 -1.84
N PRO A 156 -1.04 -29.21 -0.57
CA PRO A 156 -1.76 -30.43 -0.19
C PRO A 156 -3.21 -30.44 -0.67
N LYS A 157 -3.80 -29.28 -0.96
CA LYS A 157 -5.14 -29.13 -1.54
C LYS A 157 -5.14 -29.14 -3.07
N GLN A 158 -3.98 -29.23 -3.72
CA GLN A 158 -3.84 -29.21 -5.17
C GLN A 158 -4.57 -28.03 -5.83
N ILE A 159 -4.42 -26.83 -5.22
CA ILE A 159 -4.96 -25.58 -5.76
C ILE A 159 -4.11 -25.22 -7.00
N ARG A 160 -4.75 -25.11 -8.17
CA ARG A 160 -4.09 -24.79 -9.45
C ARG A 160 -4.63 -23.52 -10.08
N ASP A 161 -5.94 -23.26 -9.89
CA ASP A 161 -6.60 -22.13 -10.51
C ASP A 161 -7.84 -21.71 -9.70
N TRP A 162 -8.49 -20.63 -10.09
CA TRP A 162 -9.65 -20.02 -9.45
C TRP A 162 -10.79 -21.01 -9.16
N ASN A 163 -11.03 -21.98 -10.05
CA ASN A 163 -12.10 -22.97 -9.85
C ASN A 163 -11.88 -23.86 -8.62
N ASP A 164 -10.64 -24.02 -8.16
CA ASP A 164 -10.34 -24.82 -6.97
C ASP A 164 -10.78 -24.11 -5.67
N LEU A 165 -10.93 -22.77 -5.74
CA LEU A 165 -11.28 -21.95 -4.56
C LEU A 165 -12.74 -22.13 -4.10
N ILE A 166 -13.60 -22.69 -4.94
CA ILE A 166 -15.02 -22.90 -4.60
C ILE A 166 -15.29 -24.29 -4.05
N ARG A 167 -14.28 -25.17 -4.00
CA ARG A 167 -14.40 -26.52 -3.46
C ARG A 167 -14.78 -26.52 -1.97
N GLU A 168 -15.53 -27.51 -1.52
CA GLU A 168 -16.02 -27.57 -0.13
C GLU A 168 -14.92 -27.81 0.90
N ASP A 169 -13.85 -28.47 0.48
CA ASP A 169 -12.68 -28.80 1.31
C ASP A 169 -11.61 -27.72 1.32
N VAL A 170 -11.85 -26.54 0.71
CA VAL A 170 -10.90 -25.44 0.61
C VAL A 170 -11.37 -24.25 1.43
N SER A 171 -10.47 -23.73 2.27
CA SER A 171 -10.65 -22.52 3.06
C SER A 171 -9.80 -21.38 2.50
N VAL A 172 -10.44 -20.29 2.08
CA VAL A 172 -9.82 -19.13 1.43
C VAL A 172 -9.59 -18.01 2.43
N ILE A 173 -8.41 -17.42 2.41
CA ILE A 173 -8.11 -16.19 3.16
C ILE A 173 -7.98 -15.04 2.17
N THR A 174 -8.59 -13.92 2.51
CA THR A 174 -8.48 -12.64 1.80
C THR A 174 -8.80 -11.50 2.77
N SER A 175 -8.46 -10.27 2.40
CA SER A 175 -8.83 -9.11 3.19
C SER A 175 -10.21 -8.54 2.77
N ASN A 176 -10.72 -7.60 3.56
CA ASN A 176 -12.06 -7.04 3.39
C ASN A 176 -12.07 -5.92 2.32
N PRO A 177 -12.84 -6.05 1.22
CA PRO A 177 -12.94 -5.03 0.17
C PRO A 177 -13.51 -3.67 0.65
N LYS A 178 -14.22 -3.64 1.77
CA LYS A 178 -14.73 -2.37 2.33
C LYS A 178 -13.62 -1.52 2.98
N THR A 179 -12.49 -2.12 3.33
CA THR A 179 -11.40 -1.44 4.06
C THR A 179 -10.05 -1.49 3.35
N GLY A 180 -9.79 -2.54 2.58
CA GLY A 180 -8.51 -2.79 1.92
C GLY A 180 -8.58 -2.69 0.40
N GLY A 181 -7.73 -1.85 -0.19
CA GLY A 181 -7.64 -1.74 -1.66
C GLY A 181 -7.20 -3.04 -2.33
N GLY A 182 -6.23 -3.76 -1.75
CA GLY A 182 -5.81 -5.08 -2.24
C GLY A 182 -6.95 -6.10 -2.30
N ALA A 183 -7.88 -6.03 -1.36
CA ALA A 183 -9.04 -6.91 -1.36
C ALA A 183 -10.02 -6.64 -2.51
N ARG A 184 -10.11 -5.37 -2.97
CA ARG A 184 -10.91 -5.03 -4.16
C ARG A 184 -10.28 -5.62 -5.41
N TRP A 185 -8.95 -5.60 -5.53
CA TRP A 185 -8.24 -6.27 -6.60
C TRP A 185 -8.45 -7.79 -6.57
N ASN A 186 -8.38 -8.44 -5.39
CA ASN A 186 -8.65 -9.88 -5.25
C ASN A 186 -10.06 -10.24 -5.72
N TYR A 187 -11.05 -9.47 -5.30
CA TYR A 187 -12.45 -9.63 -5.69
C TYR A 187 -12.65 -9.47 -7.20
N LEU A 188 -12.10 -8.41 -7.79
CA LEU A 188 -12.24 -8.14 -9.22
C LEU A 188 -11.46 -9.14 -10.08
N ALA A 189 -10.32 -9.66 -9.60
CA ALA A 189 -9.62 -10.74 -10.27
C ALA A 189 -10.47 -12.02 -10.36
N ALA A 190 -11.11 -12.41 -9.26
CA ALA A 190 -12.03 -13.55 -9.23
C ALA A 190 -13.26 -13.34 -10.13
N TRP A 191 -13.80 -12.11 -10.12
CA TRP A 191 -14.94 -11.75 -10.97
C TRP A 191 -14.58 -11.79 -12.45
N GLY A 192 -13.44 -11.19 -12.84
CA GLY A 192 -12.96 -11.16 -14.21
C GLY A 192 -12.67 -12.58 -14.74
N PHE A 193 -12.03 -13.42 -13.93
CA PHE A 193 -11.84 -14.82 -14.29
C PHE A 193 -13.17 -15.52 -14.61
N ALA A 194 -14.15 -15.41 -13.73
CA ALA A 194 -15.45 -16.04 -13.95
C ALA A 194 -16.18 -15.47 -15.17
N LEU A 195 -16.07 -14.16 -15.39
CA LEU A 195 -16.65 -13.48 -16.55
C LEU A 195 -15.99 -13.94 -17.85
N HIS A 196 -14.66 -14.02 -17.88
CA HIS A 196 -13.92 -14.51 -19.06
C HIS A 196 -14.25 -15.98 -19.38
N ARG A 197 -14.35 -16.82 -18.37
CA ARG A 197 -14.73 -18.22 -18.54
C ARG A 197 -16.08 -18.39 -19.25
N GLU A 198 -17.05 -17.51 -18.96
CA GLU A 198 -18.38 -17.56 -19.59
C GLU A 198 -18.40 -16.93 -20.99
N LEU A 199 -17.65 -15.83 -21.19
CA LEU A 199 -17.66 -15.08 -22.44
C LEU A 199 -16.67 -15.61 -23.48
N GLY A 200 -15.49 -16.06 -23.05
CA GLY A 200 -14.39 -16.50 -23.91
C GLY A 200 -13.64 -15.40 -24.65
N ASP A 201 -14.22 -14.20 -24.80
CA ASP A 201 -13.60 -13.05 -25.46
C ASP A 201 -14.09 -11.75 -24.82
N TRP A 202 -13.15 -10.90 -24.40
CA TRP A 202 -13.44 -9.58 -23.82
C TRP A 202 -14.17 -8.62 -24.76
N LYS A 203 -14.03 -8.80 -26.07
CA LYS A 203 -14.71 -7.95 -27.08
C LYS A 203 -16.23 -7.98 -26.95
N LYS A 204 -16.80 -9.08 -26.45
CA LYS A 204 -18.24 -9.17 -26.20
C LYS A 204 -18.75 -8.14 -25.21
N LEU A 205 -17.90 -7.62 -24.30
CA LEU A 205 -18.30 -6.59 -23.33
C LEU A 205 -18.73 -5.28 -24.00
N SER A 206 -18.21 -4.98 -25.18
CA SER A 206 -18.56 -3.81 -25.99
C SER A 206 -19.49 -4.09 -27.17
N ASP A 207 -19.91 -5.35 -27.36
CA ASP A 207 -20.78 -5.77 -28.43
C ASP A 207 -22.25 -5.76 -27.98
N GLU A 208 -23.02 -4.83 -28.53
CA GLU A 208 -24.45 -4.72 -28.19
C GLU A 208 -25.25 -5.99 -28.52
N SER A 209 -24.82 -6.75 -29.55
CA SER A 209 -25.47 -8.01 -29.91
C SER A 209 -25.27 -9.11 -28.88
N ALA A 210 -24.21 -9.01 -28.05
CA ALA A 210 -23.87 -9.93 -26.97
C ALA A 210 -24.44 -9.50 -25.61
N ALA A 211 -25.26 -8.46 -25.52
CA ALA A 211 -25.73 -7.90 -24.23
C ALA A 211 -26.43 -8.93 -23.32
N ALA A 212 -27.18 -9.89 -23.91
CA ALA A 212 -27.83 -10.94 -23.15
C ALA A 212 -26.81 -11.93 -22.56
N ASP A 213 -25.80 -12.30 -23.33
CA ASP A 213 -24.69 -13.19 -22.90
C ASP A 213 -23.85 -12.51 -21.80
N VAL A 214 -23.53 -11.22 -21.99
CA VAL A 214 -22.80 -10.43 -21.00
C VAL A 214 -23.58 -10.37 -19.68
N LYS A 215 -24.89 -10.13 -19.71
CA LYS A 215 -25.71 -10.13 -18.50
C LYS A 215 -25.73 -11.51 -17.82
N ALA A 216 -25.85 -12.58 -18.60
CA ALA A 216 -25.80 -13.96 -18.06
C ALA A 216 -24.43 -14.26 -17.45
N ALA A 217 -23.33 -13.85 -18.11
CA ALA A 217 -21.96 -14.03 -17.63
C ALA A 217 -21.72 -13.28 -16.32
N HIS A 218 -22.21 -12.04 -16.16
CA HIS A 218 -22.15 -11.31 -14.88
C HIS A 218 -22.93 -12.02 -13.77
N ALA A 219 -24.08 -12.63 -14.07
CA ALA A 219 -24.81 -13.43 -13.08
C ALA A 219 -23.98 -14.64 -12.61
N LYS A 220 -23.32 -15.34 -13.55
CA LYS A 220 -22.41 -16.45 -13.23
C LYS A 220 -21.16 -16.00 -12.46
N ALA A 221 -20.57 -14.86 -12.81
CA ALA A 221 -19.47 -14.28 -12.06
C ALA A 221 -19.88 -13.97 -10.61
N ARG A 222 -21.08 -13.43 -10.41
CA ARG A 222 -21.63 -13.20 -9.08
C ARG A 222 -21.81 -14.49 -8.28
N GLU A 223 -22.35 -15.55 -8.89
CA GLU A 223 -22.48 -16.87 -8.25
C GLU A 223 -21.10 -17.41 -7.84
N PHE A 224 -20.12 -17.30 -8.73
CA PHE A 224 -18.75 -17.76 -8.50
C PHE A 224 -18.09 -17.02 -7.34
N VAL A 225 -18.07 -15.68 -7.37
CA VAL A 225 -17.48 -14.87 -6.31
C VAL A 225 -18.20 -15.09 -4.97
N SER A 226 -19.54 -15.25 -4.99
CA SER A 226 -20.28 -15.63 -3.79
C SER A 226 -19.82 -16.99 -3.25
N ALA A 227 -19.53 -17.96 -4.12
CA ALA A 227 -19.00 -19.26 -3.71
C ALA A 227 -17.59 -19.14 -3.09
N VAL A 228 -16.70 -18.31 -3.66
CA VAL A 228 -15.39 -18.02 -3.06
C VAL A 228 -15.55 -17.41 -1.67
N TYR A 229 -16.39 -16.38 -1.51
CA TYR A 229 -16.55 -15.70 -0.21
C TYR A 229 -17.25 -16.56 0.85
N ARG A 230 -18.05 -17.56 0.47
CA ARG A 230 -18.56 -18.58 1.41
C ARG A 230 -17.45 -19.46 2.01
N ARG A 231 -16.27 -19.53 1.36
CA ARG A 231 -15.08 -20.26 1.83
C ARG A 231 -14.16 -19.39 2.70
N VAL A 232 -14.51 -18.12 2.93
CA VAL A 232 -13.68 -17.16 3.68
C VAL A 232 -14.13 -17.13 5.15
N PRO A 233 -13.37 -17.74 6.06
CA PRO A 233 -13.73 -17.77 7.50
C PRO A 233 -13.39 -16.46 8.20
N VAL A 234 -12.42 -15.68 7.67
CA VAL A 234 -11.91 -14.45 8.29
C VAL A 234 -11.66 -13.40 7.21
N LEU A 235 -12.17 -12.19 7.41
CA LEU A 235 -11.86 -11.01 6.60
C LEU A 235 -11.01 -10.05 7.41
N ASP A 236 -9.71 -10.05 7.16
CA ASP A 236 -8.78 -9.09 7.77
C ASP A 236 -8.98 -7.70 7.16
N SER A 237 -8.63 -6.65 7.92
CA SER A 237 -8.85 -5.26 7.50
C SER A 237 -7.97 -4.81 6.33
N ALA A 238 -6.80 -5.47 6.13
CA ALA A 238 -5.84 -5.15 5.07
C ALA A 238 -4.97 -6.35 4.70
N ALA A 239 -4.17 -6.24 3.63
CA ALA A 239 -3.40 -7.33 3.04
C ALA A 239 -2.43 -8.00 4.03
N ARG A 240 -1.61 -7.22 4.77
CA ARG A 240 -0.65 -7.78 5.74
C ARG A 240 -1.34 -8.53 6.88
N GLY A 241 -2.54 -8.11 7.29
CA GLY A 241 -3.37 -8.86 8.25
C GLY A 241 -3.74 -10.23 7.72
N ALA A 242 -4.21 -10.32 6.47
CA ALA A 242 -4.55 -11.58 5.82
C ALA A 242 -3.32 -12.50 5.66
N THR A 243 -2.16 -11.93 5.28
CA THR A 243 -0.89 -12.67 5.21
C THR A 243 -0.52 -13.25 6.58
N ASN A 244 -0.62 -12.47 7.65
CA ASN A 244 -0.33 -12.94 9.01
C ASN A 244 -1.32 -14.01 9.48
N THR A 245 -2.61 -13.85 9.15
CA THR A 245 -3.64 -14.87 9.45
C THR A 245 -3.31 -16.19 8.73
N PHE A 246 -2.91 -16.11 7.46
CA PHE A 246 -2.51 -17.29 6.70
C PHE A 246 -1.17 -17.85 7.19
N VAL A 247 -0.08 -17.09 7.17
CA VAL A 247 1.28 -17.60 7.43
C VAL A 247 1.51 -17.89 8.90
N GLN A 248 1.24 -16.91 9.79
CA GLN A 248 1.62 -17.03 11.20
C GLN A 248 0.59 -17.79 12.03
N ARG A 249 -0.72 -17.54 11.79
CA ARG A 249 -1.79 -18.22 12.52
C ARG A 249 -2.17 -19.56 11.89
N GLN A 250 -1.65 -19.85 10.69
CA GLN A 250 -1.88 -21.08 9.95
C GLN A 250 -3.37 -21.37 9.66
N ILE A 251 -4.17 -20.33 9.47
CA ILE A 251 -5.60 -20.41 9.12
C ILE A 251 -5.76 -20.41 7.60
N GLY A 252 -6.61 -21.28 7.06
CA GLY A 252 -6.92 -21.39 5.64
C GLY A 252 -5.94 -22.26 4.85
N ASP A 253 -6.34 -22.64 3.66
CA ASP A 253 -5.60 -23.47 2.71
C ASP A 253 -4.94 -22.66 1.62
N VAL A 254 -5.56 -21.51 1.25
CA VAL A 254 -5.10 -20.60 0.20
C VAL A 254 -5.36 -19.16 0.61
N LEU A 255 -4.39 -18.28 0.33
CA LEU A 255 -4.52 -16.83 0.48
C LEU A 255 -4.53 -16.19 -0.91
N LEU A 256 -5.55 -15.36 -1.18
CA LEU A 256 -5.55 -14.44 -2.32
C LEU A 256 -4.77 -13.19 -1.94
N THR A 257 -3.70 -12.90 -2.67
CA THR A 257 -2.83 -11.79 -2.31
C THR A 257 -2.12 -11.18 -3.52
N TRP A 258 -1.52 -10.03 -3.32
CA TRP A 258 -0.65 -9.40 -4.30
C TRP A 258 0.60 -10.24 -4.55
N GLU A 259 1.08 -10.26 -5.79
CA GLU A 259 2.29 -10.99 -6.20
C GLU A 259 3.52 -10.61 -5.34
N ASN A 260 3.73 -9.31 -5.11
CA ASN A 260 4.83 -8.85 -4.24
C ASN A 260 4.71 -9.31 -2.80
N GLU A 261 3.50 -9.33 -2.22
CA GLU A 261 3.27 -9.83 -0.86
C GLU A 261 3.45 -11.35 -0.79
N ALA A 262 3.08 -12.08 -1.85
CA ALA A 262 3.32 -13.52 -1.93
C ALA A 262 4.82 -13.85 -1.97
N HIS A 263 5.61 -13.13 -2.77
CA HIS A 263 7.06 -13.28 -2.80
C HIS A 263 7.71 -12.93 -1.46
N LEU A 264 7.28 -11.85 -0.81
CA LEU A 264 7.74 -11.49 0.53
C LEU A 264 7.42 -12.60 1.54
N ALA A 265 6.20 -13.16 1.48
CA ALA A 265 5.80 -14.25 2.36
C ALA A 265 6.68 -15.49 2.17
N VAL A 266 6.98 -15.88 0.94
CA VAL A 266 7.86 -17.03 0.65
C VAL A 266 9.29 -16.78 1.12
N LYS A 267 9.80 -15.54 0.93
CA LYS A 267 11.19 -15.19 1.22
C LYS A 267 11.45 -14.94 2.72
N GLU A 268 10.52 -14.32 3.42
CA GLU A 268 10.77 -13.77 4.76
C GLU A 268 9.76 -14.21 5.82
N LEU A 269 8.46 -14.19 5.54
CA LEU A 269 7.42 -14.36 6.54
C LEU A 269 7.06 -15.83 6.80
N GLY A 270 7.15 -16.67 5.78
CA GLY A 270 6.76 -18.08 5.80
C GLY A 270 7.76 -18.97 5.07
N VAL A 271 9.06 -18.77 5.31
CA VAL A 271 10.15 -19.54 4.67
C VAL A 271 9.89 -21.04 4.83
N ASN A 272 9.88 -21.77 3.71
CA ASN A 272 9.59 -23.22 3.66
C ASN A 272 8.19 -23.65 4.15
N GLN A 273 7.25 -22.73 4.39
CA GLN A 273 5.90 -23.03 4.84
C GLN A 273 4.85 -22.84 3.76
N VAL A 274 5.16 -22.01 2.77
CA VAL A 274 4.22 -21.60 1.72
C VAL A 274 4.87 -21.60 0.36
N GLU A 275 4.06 -21.62 -0.69
CA GLU A 275 4.49 -21.52 -2.09
C GLU A 275 3.44 -20.76 -2.92
N ILE A 276 3.90 -20.16 -4.03
CA ILE A 276 3.05 -19.36 -4.92
C ILE A 276 2.46 -20.27 -5.99
N VAL A 277 1.16 -20.12 -6.22
CA VAL A 277 0.45 -20.65 -7.39
C VAL A 277 -0.03 -19.47 -8.22
N VAL A 278 0.36 -19.43 -9.48
CA VAL A 278 -0.03 -18.41 -10.44
C VAL A 278 -1.29 -18.90 -11.15
N PRO A 279 -2.41 -18.18 -11.10
CA PRO A 279 -3.64 -18.58 -11.80
C PRO A 279 -3.51 -18.38 -13.32
N SER A 280 -4.43 -18.98 -14.07
CA SER A 280 -4.45 -18.89 -15.54
C SER A 280 -4.70 -17.47 -16.07
N LEU A 281 -5.48 -16.67 -15.33
CA LEU A 281 -5.86 -15.30 -15.66
C LEU A 281 -5.93 -14.48 -14.37
N SER A 282 -5.48 -13.23 -14.41
CA SER A 282 -5.62 -12.32 -13.28
C SER A 282 -5.79 -10.87 -13.74
N ILE A 283 -5.88 -9.93 -12.79
CA ILE A 283 -6.03 -8.50 -13.08
C ILE A 283 -4.68 -7.79 -12.95
N ARG A 284 -4.38 -6.87 -13.86
CA ARG A 284 -3.25 -5.95 -13.74
C ARG A 284 -3.58 -4.89 -12.70
N ALA A 285 -2.96 -4.99 -11.54
CA ALA A 285 -3.10 -4.00 -10.49
C ALA A 285 -2.12 -2.85 -10.72
N GLU A 286 -2.64 -1.64 -10.82
CA GLU A 286 -1.93 -0.40 -11.14
C GLU A 286 -2.04 0.58 -9.97
N PRO A 287 -1.20 0.44 -8.91
CA PRO A 287 -1.25 1.32 -7.75
C PRO A 287 -0.67 2.70 -8.10
N PRO A 288 -1.50 3.76 -8.03
CA PRO A 288 -1.09 5.09 -8.44
C PRO A 288 -0.50 5.90 -7.30
N VAL A 289 0.19 6.98 -7.69
CA VAL A 289 0.81 7.93 -6.78
C VAL A 289 0.41 9.37 -7.14
N ALA A 290 0.31 10.25 -6.14
CA ALA A 290 0.01 11.66 -6.37
C ALA A 290 0.59 12.57 -5.27
N VAL A 291 0.97 13.80 -5.65
CA VAL A 291 1.23 14.88 -4.70
C VAL A 291 -0.11 15.38 -4.16
N VAL A 292 -0.20 15.60 -2.87
CA VAL A 292 -1.36 16.23 -2.22
C VAL A 292 -1.13 17.75 -2.24
N ASP A 293 -1.51 18.37 -3.36
CA ASP A 293 -1.11 19.73 -3.75
C ASP A 293 -1.31 20.76 -2.63
N ARG A 294 -2.50 20.82 -2.03
CA ARG A 294 -2.80 21.83 -1.00
C ARG A 294 -1.94 21.68 0.25
N VAL A 295 -1.61 20.45 0.61
CA VAL A 295 -0.75 20.19 1.78
C VAL A 295 0.69 20.52 1.42
N ALA A 296 1.18 20.05 0.27
CA ALA A 296 2.55 20.31 -0.18
C ALA A 296 2.82 21.81 -0.38
N ASP A 297 1.83 22.59 -0.87
CA ASP A 297 1.93 24.05 -0.99
C ASP A 297 1.98 24.73 0.38
N ALA A 298 1.07 24.36 1.28
CA ALA A 298 1.01 24.95 2.60
C ALA A 298 2.28 24.67 3.43
N ARG A 299 2.90 23.51 3.22
CA ARG A 299 4.14 23.11 3.91
C ARG A 299 5.42 23.52 3.18
N GLY A 300 5.32 24.05 1.96
CA GLY A 300 6.49 24.40 1.12
C GLY A 300 7.29 23.18 0.65
N THR A 301 6.65 22.01 0.54
CA THR A 301 7.27 20.72 0.19
C THR A 301 7.04 20.30 -1.26
N ARG A 302 6.32 21.10 -2.08
CA ARG A 302 5.92 20.74 -3.44
C ARG A 302 7.07 20.27 -4.33
N GLU A 303 8.20 21.00 -4.34
CA GLU A 303 9.34 20.66 -5.19
C GLU A 303 9.89 19.27 -4.86
N VAL A 304 10.13 19.01 -3.59
CA VAL A 304 10.67 17.72 -3.14
C VAL A 304 9.64 16.59 -3.24
N ALA A 305 8.35 16.87 -3.02
CA ALA A 305 7.27 15.90 -3.18
C ALA A 305 7.12 15.45 -4.65
N ALA A 306 7.15 16.39 -5.60
CA ALA A 306 7.14 16.07 -7.03
C ALA A 306 8.38 15.25 -7.42
N ALA A 307 9.58 15.70 -7.02
CA ALA A 307 10.82 14.97 -7.29
C ALA A 307 10.84 13.57 -6.68
N TYR A 308 10.22 13.38 -5.51
CA TYR A 308 10.08 12.06 -4.86
C TYR A 308 9.27 11.10 -5.72
N LEU A 309 8.13 11.53 -6.25
CA LEU A 309 7.30 10.70 -7.11
C LEU A 309 7.93 10.47 -8.49
N GLU A 310 8.58 11.48 -9.07
CA GLU A 310 9.33 11.32 -10.32
C GLU A 310 10.47 10.32 -10.19
N HIS A 311 11.15 10.29 -9.04
CA HIS A 311 12.24 9.36 -8.77
C HIS A 311 11.81 7.89 -8.78
N LEU A 312 10.53 7.58 -8.55
CA LEU A 312 9.97 6.23 -8.71
C LEU A 312 10.13 5.70 -10.14
N TYR A 313 10.12 6.58 -11.14
CA TYR A 313 10.29 6.24 -12.56
C TYR A 313 11.75 6.26 -13.02
N SER A 314 12.70 6.63 -12.16
CA SER A 314 14.14 6.56 -12.46
C SER A 314 14.60 5.10 -12.58
N PRO A 315 15.74 4.83 -13.28
CA PRO A 315 16.30 3.48 -13.30
C PRO A 315 16.47 2.88 -11.90
N GLN A 316 16.93 3.68 -10.93
CA GLN A 316 17.12 3.26 -9.54
C GLN A 316 15.79 2.93 -8.88
N GLY A 317 14.76 3.78 -9.03
CA GLY A 317 13.41 3.51 -8.50
C GLY A 317 12.80 2.23 -9.07
N GLN A 318 12.99 1.99 -10.38
CA GLN A 318 12.47 0.80 -11.06
C GLN A 318 13.22 -0.48 -10.63
N GLN A 319 14.53 -0.40 -10.42
CA GLN A 319 15.31 -1.52 -9.87
C GLN A 319 14.88 -1.87 -8.45
N LEU A 320 14.63 -0.86 -7.60
CA LEU A 320 14.10 -1.08 -6.25
C LEU A 320 12.69 -1.67 -6.29
N ALA A 321 11.82 -1.21 -7.20
CA ALA A 321 10.50 -1.80 -7.37
C ALA A 321 10.60 -3.30 -7.70
N ALA A 322 11.45 -3.68 -8.66
CA ALA A 322 11.67 -5.08 -9.01
C ALA A 322 12.28 -5.91 -7.85
N LEU A 323 13.21 -5.34 -7.08
CA LEU A 323 13.83 -5.99 -5.92
C LEU A 323 12.76 -6.34 -4.85
N HIS A 324 11.74 -5.49 -4.73
CA HIS A 324 10.59 -5.69 -3.86
C HIS A 324 9.39 -6.35 -4.56
N PHE A 325 9.64 -7.04 -5.68
CA PHE A 325 8.66 -7.85 -6.41
C PHE A 325 7.47 -7.08 -7.00
N TYR A 326 7.64 -5.78 -7.26
CA TYR A 326 6.73 -5.03 -8.11
C TYR A 326 7.18 -5.09 -9.56
N ARG A 327 6.25 -5.28 -10.49
CA ARG A 327 6.51 -5.29 -11.93
C ARG A 327 6.83 -3.88 -12.38
N PRO A 328 8.07 -3.59 -12.86
CA PRO A 328 8.47 -2.24 -13.22
C PRO A 328 7.64 -1.68 -14.38
N ALA A 329 7.29 -0.39 -14.34
CA ALA A 329 6.68 0.30 -15.48
C ALA A 329 7.68 0.45 -16.66
N ARG A 330 8.99 0.37 -16.37
CA ARG A 330 10.09 0.42 -17.33
C ARG A 330 10.92 -0.87 -17.26
N PRO A 331 10.48 -1.98 -17.87
CA PRO A 331 11.16 -3.27 -17.79
C PRO A 331 12.61 -3.23 -18.30
N GLU A 332 12.93 -2.32 -19.23
CA GLU A 332 14.28 -2.10 -19.74
C GLU A 332 15.28 -1.55 -18.69
N SER A 333 14.78 -0.99 -17.60
CA SER A 333 15.58 -0.46 -16.49
C SER A 333 16.10 -1.53 -15.53
N VAL A 334 15.66 -2.78 -15.68
CA VAL A 334 15.98 -3.89 -14.78
C VAL A 334 16.63 -5.05 -15.54
N SER A 335 17.43 -5.86 -14.83
CA SER A 335 18.12 -7.00 -15.45
C SER A 335 17.17 -8.10 -15.92
N ALA A 336 17.67 -8.98 -16.81
CA ALA A 336 16.88 -10.12 -17.28
C ALA A 336 16.50 -11.05 -16.11
N GLU A 337 17.41 -11.26 -15.17
CA GLU A 337 17.20 -12.09 -13.98
C GLU A 337 16.09 -11.53 -13.09
N GLN A 338 16.06 -10.21 -12.91
CA GLN A 338 15.00 -9.54 -12.15
C GLN A 338 13.63 -9.68 -12.84
N ARG A 339 13.59 -9.63 -14.18
CA ARG A 339 12.34 -9.82 -14.92
C ARG A 339 11.81 -11.25 -14.86
N GLN A 340 12.69 -12.26 -14.76
CA GLN A 340 12.31 -13.67 -14.68
C GLN A 340 11.60 -14.06 -13.37
N ILE A 341 11.65 -13.18 -12.34
CA ILE A 341 10.91 -13.41 -11.10
C ILE A 341 9.40 -13.36 -11.34
N PHE A 342 8.96 -12.56 -12.30
CA PHE A 342 7.56 -12.36 -12.60
C PHE A 342 7.06 -13.43 -13.56
N ALA A 343 6.03 -14.16 -13.14
CA ALA A 343 5.41 -15.17 -14.00
C ALA A 343 4.78 -14.51 -15.24
N ASP A 344 4.86 -15.23 -16.36
CA ASP A 344 4.05 -14.90 -17.53
C ASP A 344 2.61 -15.35 -17.26
N ILE A 345 1.70 -14.39 -17.20
CA ILE A 345 0.30 -14.59 -16.86
C ILE A 345 -0.57 -13.67 -17.72
N GLU A 346 -1.68 -14.19 -18.20
CA GLU A 346 -2.68 -13.37 -18.88
C GLU A 346 -3.32 -12.36 -17.90
N LEU A 347 -3.30 -11.08 -18.27
CA LEU A 347 -3.79 -9.99 -17.44
C LEU A 347 -4.82 -9.14 -18.19
N PHE A 348 -5.96 -8.91 -17.55
CA PHE A 348 -6.91 -7.90 -17.97
C PHE A 348 -6.77 -6.63 -17.11
N THR A 349 -7.31 -5.50 -17.58
CA THR A 349 -7.30 -4.24 -16.85
C THR A 349 -8.66 -3.90 -16.25
N ILE A 350 -8.65 -3.00 -15.26
CA ILE A 350 -9.86 -2.47 -14.67
C ILE A 350 -10.72 -1.73 -15.70
N ASP A 351 -10.08 -1.03 -16.64
CA ASP A 351 -10.77 -0.24 -17.66
C ASP A 351 -11.42 -1.15 -18.71
N ASP A 352 -10.71 -2.16 -19.19
CA ASP A 352 -11.20 -3.06 -20.23
C ASP A 352 -12.43 -3.88 -19.79
N VAL A 353 -12.44 -4.32 -18.52
CA VAL A 353 -13.46 -5.27 -18.04
C VAL A 353 -14.56 -4.60 -17.22
N PHE A 354 -14.23 -3.57 -16.43
CA PHE A 354 -15.17 -2.94 -15.50
C PHE A 354 -15.52 -1.49 -15.89
N GLY A 355 -14.89 -0.93 -16.92
CA GLY A 355 -15.07 0.46 -17.32
C GLY A 355 -14.51 1.45 -16.30
N GLY A 356 -13.44 1.06 -15.62
CA GLY A 356 -12.69 1.88 -14.68
C GLY A 356 -13.14 1.81 -13.23
N TRP A 357 -12.33 2.39 -12.35
CA TRP A 357 -12.53 2.31 -10.90
C TRP A 357 -13.82 2.96 -10.42
N SER A 358 -14.24 4.07 -11.01
CA SER A 358 -15.47 4.76 -10.59
C SER A 358 -16.71 3.88 -10.74
N LYS A 359 -16.82 3.18 -11.89
CA LYS A 359 -17.91 2.25 -12.16
C LYS A 359 -17.81 1.00 -11.29
N ALA A 360 -16.64 0.38 -11.21
CA ALA A 360 -16.42 -0.80 -10.37
C ALA A 360 -16.74 -0.52 -8.89
N GLN A 361 -16.34 0.65 -8.38
CA GLN A 361 -16.64 1.05 -7.01
C GLN A 361 -18.14 1.23 -6.77
N ALA A 362 -18.82 1.93 -7.69
CA ALA A 362 -20.27 2.18 -7.56
C ALA A 362 -21.07 0.88 -7.58
N GLU A 363 -20.73 -0.05 -8.45
CA GLU A 363 -21.44 -1.31 -8.64
C GLU A 363 -21.13 -2.34 -7.55
N HIS A 364 -19.84 -2.52 -7.23
CA HIS A 364 -19.41 -3.64 -6.41
C HIS A 364 -19.20 -3.29 -4.93
N PHE A 365 -18.69 -2.07 -4.61
CA PHE A 365 -18.13 -1.78 -3.28
C PHE A 365 -18.81 -0.62 -2.53
N SER A 366 -19.70 0.13 -3.17
CA SER A 366 -20.53 1.12 -2.47
C SER A 366 -21.45 0.45 -1.43
N ASP A 367 -22.02 1.24 -0.54
CA ASP A 367 -22.98 0.72 0.44
C ASP A 367 -24.20 0.16 -0.29
N GLY A 368 -24.54 -1.09 0.03
CA GLY A 368 -25.55 -1.87 -0.67
C GLY A 368 -25.13 -2.42 -2.02
N GLY A 369 -23.85 -2.23 -2.44
CA GLY A 369 -23.29 -2.78 -3.67
C GLY A 369 -23.24 -4.32 -3.67
N ILE A 370 -22.76 -4.90 -4.78
CA ILE A 370 -22.81 -6.36 -4.95
C ILE A 370 -22.05 -7.08 -3.83
N PHE A 371 -20.91 -6.55 -3.35
CA PHE A 371 -20.17 -7.18 -2.25
C PHE A 371 -21.02 -7.32 -0.98
N ASP A 372 -21.74 -6.28 -0.58
CA ASP A 372 -22.59 -6.32 0.61
C ASP A 372 -23.75 -7.33 0.46
N GLN A 373 -24.19 -7.59 -0.75
CA GLN A 373 -25.25 -8.55 -1.03
C GLN A 373 -24.79 -10.01 -1.03
N ILE A 374 -23.51 -10.28 -1.39
CA ILE A 374 -22.96 -11.64 -1.43
C ILE A 374 -22.28 -12.07 -0.13
N TYR A 375 -21.70 -11.13 0.60
CA TYR A 375 -21.06 -11.39 1.87
C TYR A 375 -21.96 -11.00 3.03
N GLN A 376 -22.64 -11.99 3.59
CA GLN A 376 -23.34 -11.85 4.86
C GLN A 376 -22.50 -12.52 5.93
N PRO A 377 -21.96 -11.77 6.92
CA PRO A 377 -21.26 -12.38 8.05
C PRO A 377 -22.19 -13.40 8.69
N ALA A 378 -21.66 -14.58 9.02
CA ALA A 378 -22.42 -15.55 9.79
C ALA A 378 -22.98 -14.85 11.04
N SER A 379 -24.29 -14.86 11.19
CA SER A 379 -24.96 -14.37 12.40
C SER A 379 -24.34 -15.11 13.60
N LYS A 380 -23.77 -14.34 14.52
CA LYS A 380 -23.17 -14.85 15.77
C LYS A 380 -24.22 -15.51 16.64
#